data_e7585dfb7eb88b234bffc3bf5b4c3834
#
_entry.id   e7585dfb7eb88b234bffc3bf5b4c3834
#
_cell.length_a   1.000
_cell.length_b   1.000
_cell.length_c   1.000
_cell.angle_alpha   90.00
_cell.angle_beta   90.00
_cell.angle_gamma   90.00
#
_symmetry.space_group_name_H-M   'P 1'
#
loop_
_entity.id
_entity.type
_entity.pdbx_description
1 polymer ?
#
loop_
_entity_poly.entity_id
_entity_poly.type
_entity_poly.pdbx_seq_one_letter_code
_entity_poly.pdbx_strand_id
1 'polypeptide(L)'
;MAREGARPSYDPAGPDHALRAVLQEVRAGRWVAMRTLLAETTEWWMWTRRTQILAAAAAGSDVVRAWLAEEPDSAHAQVMRARIGVERALRARRERHLRAHELWIEAWDAAETATLPAPRDPVPWICLLALAQLDPEQRWAEHRADPPEPHLVPGPWGLLAEAAERDPFNREAHHRMLQFLYARRGADGRTGARGPDEDANSLTDAAGYARWAAAQAPPGSALHLLPLHVRVERHRRAHRPDHTHWATDAAVDEARGALHAWFEHAPPGRRAQPDLNHLAHALWGARQFACADRVFEAIGPYFSPPPWMYRARDGERPVDVFTRARDHCRALAGDTATGTPAKACADACAEPRTRTGTRP
;
A
#
# COMPACT_ATOMS: atom_id res chain seq x y z
N MET A 1 7.11 -22.79 29.03
CA MET A 1 6.47 -21.50 29.37
C MET A 1 6.23 -20.76 28.04
N ALA A 2 4.99 -20.73 27.57
CA ALA A 2 4.61 -19.94 26.40
C ALA A 2 4.87 -18.45 26.72
N ARG A 3 5.70 -17.78 25.90
CA ARG A 3 5.84 -16.32 25.97
C ARG A 3 4.45 -15.76 25.68
N GLU A 4 3.78 -15.21 26.69
CA GLU A 4 2.62 -14.34 26.49
C GLU A 4 3.05 -13.22 25.57
N GLY A 5 2.75 -13.37 24.29
CA GLY A 5 3.14 -12.39 23.27
C GLY A 5 2.38 -11.09 23.52
N ALA A 6 3.09 -9.98 23.56
CA ALA A 6 2.49 -8.65 23.65
C ALA A 6 1.29 -8.53 22.69
N ARG A 7 0.17 -7.98 23.20
CA ARG A 7 -1.06 -7.81 22.41
C ARG A 7 -0.75 -6.97 21.18
N PRO A 8 -1.12 -7.42 19.96
CA PRO A 8 -0.87 -6.66 18.75
C PRO A 8 -1.50 -5.27 18.80
N SER A 9 -0.75 -4.26 18.38
CA SER A 9 -1.21 -2.87 18.35
C SER A 9 -0.95 -2.24 17.00
N TYR A 10 -1.81 -1.29 16.61
CA TYR A 10 -1.58 -0.47 15.43
C TYR A 10 -0.68 0.71 15.80
N ASP A 11 0.46 0.78 15.14
CA ASP A 11 1.38 1.92 15.20
C ASP A 11 1.83 2.25 13.76
N PRO A 12 1.52 3.44 13.22
CA PRO A 12 1.91 3.80 11.86
C PRO A 12 3.42 3.79 11.64
N ALA A 13 4.23 4.09 12.68
CA ALA A 13 5.69 3.98 12.59
C ALA A 13 6.18 2.52 12.56
N GLY A 14 5.41 1.59 13.12
CA GLY A 14 5.84 0.20 13.25
C GLY A 14 7.17 0.07 14.01
N PRO A 15 8.18 -0.61 13.45
CA PRO A 15 9.49 -0.77 14.07
C PRO A 15 10.40 0.47 13.96
N ASP A 16 10.01 1.53 13.27
CA ASP A 16 10.80 2.77 13.15
C ASP A 16 10.67 3.62 14.42
N HIS A 17 11.56 3.39 15.39
CA HIS A 17 11.55 4.09 16.67
C HIS A 17 11.83 5.59 16.53
N ALA A 18 12.71 5.99 15.58
CA ALA A 18 13.01 7.39 15.31
C ALA A 18 11.76 8.12 14.80
N LEU A 19 11.05 7.54 13.83
CA LEU A 19 9.79 8.08 13.34
C LEU A 19 8.74 8.17 14.46
N ARG A 20 8.64 7.16 15.33
CA ARG A 20 7.68 7.17 16.44
C ARG A 20 7.91 8.33 17.39
N ALA A 21 9.16 8.62 17.74
CA ALA A 21 9.50 9.76 18.59
C ALA A 21 9.13 11.09 17.91
N VAL A 22 9.44 11.25 16.62
CA VAL A 22 9.13 12.46 15.86
C VAL A 22 7.62 12.66 15.69
N LEU A 23 6.82 11.60 15.57
CA LEU A 23 5.36 11.71 15.50
C LEU A 23 4.76 12.36 16.77
N GLN A 24 5.36 12.17 17.93
CA GLN A 24 4.91 12.85 19.17
C GLN A 24 5.20 14.35 19.09
N GLU A 25 6.39 14.73 18.59
CA GLU A 25 6.78 16.14 18.40
C GLU A 25 5.86 16.85 17.39
N VAL A 26 5.59 16.20 16.26
CA VAL A 26 4.68 16.75 15.22
C VAL A 26 3.27 16.96 15.77
N ARG A 27 2.74 16.02 16.55
CA ARG A 27 1.43 16.17 17.21
C ARG A 27 1.41 17.30 18.23
N ALA A 28 2.55 17.62 18.83
CA ALA A 28 2.72 18.76 19.72
C ALA A 28 3.01 20.09 18.97
N GLY A 29 2.95 20.09 17.62
CA GLY A 29 3.17 21.27 16.79
C GLY A 29 4.64 21.67 16.62
N ARG A 30 5.60 20.76 16.92
CA ARG A 30 7.04 21.02 16.81
C ARG A 30 7.62 20.37 15.56
N TRP A 31 8.27 21.14 14.70
CA TRP A 31 8.77 20.68 13.40
C TRP A 31 10.26 20.30 13.40
N VAL A 32 11.06 20.80 14.35
CA VAL A 32 12.53 20.66 14.33
C VAL A 32 12.97 19.19 14.28
N ALA A 33 12.32 18.32 15.08
CA ALA A 33 12.62 16.89 15.08
C ALA A 33 12.27 16.23 13.73
N MET A 34 11.20 16.67 13.06
CA MET A 34 10.84 16.23 11.73
C MET A 34 11.90 16.60 10.70
N ARG A 35 12.39 17.84 10.70
CA ARG A 35 13.50 18.30 9.85
C ARG A 35 14.74 17.42 10.03
N THR A 36 15.15 17.21 11.27
CA THR A 36 16.35 16.41 11.57
C THR A 36 16.19 14.98 11.07
N LEU A 37 15.07 14.30 11.36
CA LEU A 37 14.80 12.94 10.89
C LEU A 37 14.84 12.85 9.37
N LEU A 38 14.25 13.82 8.67
CA LEU A 38 14.20 13.83 7.22
C LEU A 38 15.59 14.10 6.61
N ALA A 39 16.37 15.01 7.19
CA ALA A 39 17.75 15.28 6.74
C ALA A 39 18.67 14.06 6.88
N GLU A 40 18.43 13.20 7.87
CA GLU A 40 19.18 11.96 8.08
C GLU A 40 18.66 10.78 7.23
N THR A 41 17.56 10.95 6.50
CA THR A 41 16.95 9.89 5.70
C THR A 41 17.51 9.90 4.28
N THR A 42 18.38 8.94 3.95
CA THR A 42 19.07 8.87 2.65
C THR A 42 18.44 7.92 1.64
N GLU A 43 17.74 6.88 2.11
CA GLU A 43 17.12 5.87 1.27
C GLU A 43 15.72 6.28 0.81
N TRP A 44 15.42 6.27 -0.50
CA TRP A 44 14.14 6.71 -1.05
C TRP A 44 12.94 5.94 -0.51
N TRP A 45 13.05 4.63 -0.31
CA TRP A 45 11.97 3.84 0.27
C TRP A 45 11.59 4.28 1.69
N MET A 46 12.60 4.66 2.49
CA MET A 46 12.41 5.16 3.86
C MET A 46 11.92 6.60 3.85
N TRP A 47 12.48 7.43 2.97
CA TRP A 47 12.06 8.81 2.75
C TRP A 47 10.57 8.89 2.38
N THR A 48 10.16 8.13 1.36
CA THR A 48 8.79 8.05 0.89
C THR A 48 7.84 7.63 2.02
N ARG A 49 8.21 6.58 2.77
CA ARG A 49 7.40 6.10 3.91
C ARG A 49 7.33 7.12 5.04
N ARG A 50 8.46 7.70 5.46
CA ARG A 50 8.50 8.68 6.56
C ARG A 50 7.69 9.92 6.23
N THR A 51 7.88 10.50 5.05
CA THR A 51 7.13 11.68 4.61
C THR A 51 5.64 11.41 4.54
N GLN A 52 5.20 10.23 4.08
CA GLN A 52 3.80 9.83 4.03
C GLN A 52 3.17 9.79 5.45
N ILE A 53 3.83 9.12 6.39
CA ILE A 53 3.32 8.96 7.76
C ILE A 53 3.32 10.30 8.51
N LEU A 54 4.37 11.11 8.35
CA LEU A 54 4.47 12.44 8.94
C LEU A 54 3.39 13.37 8.38
N ALA A 55 3.12 13.34 7.08
CA ALA A 55 2.07 14.15 6.46
C ALA A 55 0.68 13.81 6.98
N ALA A 56 0.37 12.52 7.13
CA ALA A 56 -0.91 12.09 7.70
C ALA A 56 -1.09 12.59 9.14
N ALA A 57 0.00 12.58 9.95
CA ALA A 57 -0.01 13.10 11.32
C ALA A 57 -0.12 14.64 11.37
N ALA A 58 0.51 15.34 10.43
CA ALA A 58 0.58 16.79 10.37
C ALA A 58 -0.61 17.44 9.63
N ALA A 59 -1.46 16.67 8.91
CA ALA A 59 -2.51 17.21 8.05
C ALA A 59 -3.53 18.13 8.75
N GLY A 60 -3.73 17.94 10.05
CA GLY A 60 -4.62 18.78 10.89
C GLY A 60 -3.92 19.97 11.58
N SER A 61 -2.64 20.22 11.32
CA SER A 61 -1.85 21.24 12.01
C SER A 61 -1.15 22.18 11.05
N ASP A 62 -0.60 23.28 11.59
CA ASP A 62 0.19 24.27 10.84
C ASP A 62 1.70 24.06 10.97
N VAL A 63 2.13 22.89 11.44
CA VAL A 63 3.53 22.61 11.77
C VAL A 63 4.49 22.85 10.60
N VAL A 64 4.10 22.48 9.36
CA VAL A 64 4.94 22.72 8.17
C VAL A 64 4.86 24.17 7.70
N ARG A 65 3.75 24.87 7.94
CA ARG A 65 3.66 26.31 7.68
C ARG A 65 4.62 27.08 8.60
N ALA A 66 4.70 26.70 9.88
CA ALA A 66 5.67 27.27 10.82
C ALA A 66 7.12 26.98 10.37
N TRP A 67 7.41 25.77 9.92
CA TRP A 67 8.73 25.43 9.39
C TRP A 67 9.10 26.30 8.18
N LEU A 68 8.20 26.44 7.20
CA LEU A 68 8.44 27.28 6.01
C LEU A 68 8.56 28.78 6.35
N ALA A 69 7.93 29.26 7.43
CA ALA A 69 8.08 30.64 7.89
C ALA A 69 9.49 30.92 8.44
N GLU A 70 10.13 29.93 9.05
CA GLU A 70 11.48 30.03 9.58
C GLU A 70 12.55 29.62 8.56
N GLU A 71 12.27 28.66 7.68
CA GLU A 71 13.18 28.16 6.63
C GLU A 71 12.46 28.12 5.27
N PRO A 72 12.23 29.28 4.61
CA PRO A 72 11.45 29.37 3.36
C PRO A 72 12.04 28.60 2.20
N ASP A 73 13.36 28.45 2.16
CA ASP A 73 14.10 27.77 1.08
C ASP A 73 14.32 26.28 1.35
N SER A 74 13.75 25.73 2.43
CA SER A 74 13.90 24.32 2.79
C SER A 74 13.20 23.40 1.77
N ALA A 75 13.95 22.66 0.96
CA ALA A 75 13.42 21.67 0.02
C ALA A 75 12.57 20.59 0.75
N HIS A 76 13.01 20.13 1.92
CA HIS A 76 12.27 19.17 2.71
C HIS A 76 10.93 19.72 3.21
N ALA A 77 10.88 20.99 3.61
CA ALA A 77 9.63 21.63 4.02
C ALA A 77 8.66 21.80 2.84
N GLN A 78 9.16 22.11 1.64
CA GLN A 78 8.34 22.18 0.42
C GLN A 78 7.75 20.81 0.06
N VAL A 79 8.54 19.74 0.14
CA VAL A 79 8.06 18.36 -0.06
C VAL A 79 6.99 18.00 0.98
N MET A 80 7.20 18.35 2.25
CA MET A 80 6.21 18.09 3.30
C MET A 80 4.93 18.92 3.11
N ARG A 81 5.03 20.14 2.58
CA ARG A 81 3.86 20.96 2.22
C ARG A 81 3.02 20.27 1.14
N ALA A 82 3.67 19.76 0.08
CA ALA A 82 3.00 18.99 -0.97
C ALA A 82 2.30 17.75 -0.39
N ARG A 83 2.99 16.96 0.41
CA ARG A 83 2.42 15.78 1.09
C ARG A 83 1.19 16.09 1.92
N ILE A 84 1.25 17.12 2.75
CA ILE A 84 0.12 17.56 3.60
C ILE A 84 -1.03 18.06 2.73
N GLY A 85 -0.75 18.77 1.66
CA GLY A 85 -1.74 19.19 0.67
C GLY A 85 -2.53 18.00 0.12
N VAL A 86 -1.82 16.94 -0.31
CA VAL A 86 -2.44 15.69 -0.77
C VAL A 86 -3.35 15.07 0.28
N GLU A 87 -2.89 14.94 1.54
CA GLU A 87 -3.69 14.35 2.61
C GLU A 87 -4.96 15.18 2.90
N ARG A 88 -4.85 16.52 2.86
CA ARG A 88 -5.99 17.43 3.01
C ARG A 88 -6.99 17.31 1.85
N ALA A 89 -6.51 17.29 0.61
CA ALA A 89 -7.35 17.15 -0.59
C ALA A 89 -8.10 15.80 -0.59
N LEU A 90 -7.40 14.71 -0.29
CA LEU A 90 -7.99 13.37 -0.20
C LEU A 90 -9.03 13.27 0.92
N ARG A 91 -8.78 13.89 2.06
CA ARG A 91 -9.74 13.95 3.17
C ARG A 91 -10.97 14.77 2.78
N ALA A 92 -10.77 15.97 2.26
CA ALA A 92 -11.87 16.86 1.82
C ALA A 92 -12.78 16.18 0.79
N ARG A 93 -12.22 15.41 -0.14
CA ARG A 93 -13.00 14.63 -1.11
C ARG A 93 -13.83 13.53 -0.45
N ARG A 94 -13.24 12.77 0.48
CA ARG A 94 -13.97 11.71 1.23
C ARG A 94 -15.11 12.26 2.06
N GLU A 95 -14.90 13.42 2.69
CA GLU A 95 -15.86 14.13 3.54
C GLU A 95 -16.84 14.98 2.73
N ARG A 96 -16.73 15.02 1.40
CA ARG A 96 -17.54 15.85 0.50
C ARG A 96 -17.51 17.33 0.89
N HIS A 97 -16.35 17.80 1.35
CA HIS A 97 -16.16 19.17 1.79
C HIS A 97 -16.31 20.17 0.64
N LEU A 98 -16.93 21.34 0.87
CA LEU A 98 -17.19 22.35 -0.17
C LEU A 98 -15.90 22.84 -0.86
N ARG A 99 -14.80 22.94 -0.12
CA ARG A 99 -13.49 23.37 -0.64
C ARG A 99 -12.63 22.23 -1.20
N ALA A 100 -13.21 21.05 -1.48
CA ALA A 100 -12.42 19.91 -1.95
C ALA A 100 -11.64 20.21 -3.24
N HIS A 101 -12.24 20.97 -4.18
CA HIS A 101 -11.59 21.35 -5.42
C HIS A 101 -10.47 22.39 -5.22
N GLU A 102 -10.69 23.39 -4.38
CA GLU A 102 -9.65 24.38 -4.03
C GLU A 102 -8.45 23.72 -3.39
N LEU A 103 -8.68 22.84 -2.40
CA LEU A 103 -7.63 22.10 -1.72
C LEU A 103 -6.87 21.16 -2.68
N TRP A 104 -7.54 20.65 -3.71
CA TRP A 104 -6.88 19.86 -4.75
C TRP A 104 -5.95 20.74 -5.59
N ILE A 105 -6.38 21.93 -6.03
CA ILE A 105 -5.54 22.89 -6.76
C ILE A 105 -4.34 23.32 -5.90
N GLU A 106 -4.58 23.73 -4.65
CA GLU A 106 -3.52 24.11 -3.70
C GLU A 106 -2.48 22.99 -3.52
N ALA A 107 -2.93 21.73 -3.48
CA ALA A 107 -2.04 20.57 -3.35
C ALA A 107 -1.25 20.30 -4.63
N TRP A 108 -1.87 20.50 -5.80
CA TRP A 108 -1.21 20.37 -7.10
C TRP A 108 -0.09 21.38 -7.24
N ASP A 109 -0.40 22.67 -7.04
CA ASP A 109 0.58 23.76 -7.10
C ASP A 109 1.74 23.55 -6.10
N ALA A 110 1.44 23.07 -4.90
CA ALA A 110 2.45 22.77 -3.91
C ALA A 110 3.36 21.60 -4.34
N ALA A 111 2.81 20.59 -5.02
CA ALA A 111 3.57 19.45 -5.50
C ALA A 111 4.46 19.84 -6.70
N GLU A 112 3.94 20.61 -7.66
CA GLU A 112 4.74 21.16 -8.76
C GLU A 112 5.87 22.06 -8.24
N THR A 113 5.56 22.98 -7.31
CA THR A 113 6.57 23.85 -6.69
C THR A 113 7.68 23.04 -6.03
N ALA A 114 7.36 21.90 -5.38
CA ALA A 114 8.34 21.07 -4.70
C ALA A 114 9.29 20.31 -5.66
N THR A 115 8.94 20.16 -6.95
CA THR A 115 9.84 19.53 -7.95
C THR A 115 11.10 20.34 -8.19
N LEU A 116 11.03 21.67 -8.07
CA LEU A 116 12.14 22.58 -8.39
C LEU A 116 13.31 22.48 -7.40
N PRO A 117 13.08 22.63 -6.05
CA PRO A 117 14.17 22.52 -5.08
C PRO A 117 14.60 21.07 -4.81
N ALA A 118 13.81 20.08 -5.22
CA ALA A 118 14.07 18.66 -4.99
C ALA A 118 13.98 17.81 -6.27
N PRO A 119 14.77 18.09 -7.33
CA PRO A 119 14.60 17.47 -8.65
C PRO A 119 14.87 15.97 -8.69
N ARG A 120 15.59 15.43 -7.70
CA ARG A 120 15.88 13.98 -7.57
C ARG A 120 14.90 13.26 -6.66
N ASP A 121 14.01 13.99 -5.97
CA ASP A 121 13.05 13.41 -5.04
C ASP A 121 11.84 12.84 -5.80
N PRO A 122 11.50 11.56 -5.65
CA PRO A 122 10.30 10.99 -6.27
C PRO A 122 9.00 11.52 -5.65
N VAL A 123 9.04 12.04 -4.41
CA VAL A 123 7.84 12.35 -3.62
C VAL A 123 6.96 13.44 -4.22
N PRO A 124 7.46 14.56 -4.76
CA PRO A 124 6.62 15.54 -5.44
C PRO A 124 5.80 14.92 -6.58
N TRP A 125 6.41 14.06 -7.39
CA TRP A 125 5.74 13.34 -8.48
C TRP A 125 4.73 12.31 -7.98
N ILE A 126 5.02 11.64 -6.86
CA ILE A 126 4.08 10.76 -6.16
C ILE A 126 2.88 11.56 -5.62
N CYS A 127 3.08 12.80 -5.20
CA CYS A 127 1.99 13.70 -4.78
C CYS A 127 1.07 14.04 -5.96
N LEU A 128 1.61 14.43 -7.11
CA LEU A 128 0.83 14.69 -8.33
C LEU A 128 0.05 13.44 -8.75
N LEU A 129 0.73 12.29 -8.79
CA LEU A 129 0.10 11.00 -9.09
C LEU A 129 -1.02 10.63 -8.10
N ALA A 130 -0.85 10.94 -6.81
CA ALA A 130 -1.88 10.71 -5.80
C ALA A 130 -3.12 11.59 -6.02
N LEU A 131 -2.96 12.80 -6.54
CA LEU A 131 -4.07 13.71 -6.85
C LEU A 131 -4.87 13.26 -8.07
N ALA A 132 -4.29 12.49 -9.00
CA ALA A 132 -4.97 11.97 -10.18
C ALA A 132 -6.22 11.12 -9.83
N GLN A 133 -6.24 10.42 -8.68
CA GLN A 133 -7.41 9.68 -8.22
C GLN A 133 -8.64 10.56 -7.94
N LEU A 134 -8.44 11.87 -7.80
CA LEU A 134 -9.53 12.85 -7.57
C LEU A 134 -10.12 13.40 -8.86
N ASP A 135 -9.55 13.03 -10.02
CA ASP A 135 -10.06 13.27 -11.36
C ASP A 135 -10.51 11.95 -12.04
N PRO A 136 -11.58 11.30 -11.56
CA PRO A 136 -11.99 9.98 -12.05
C PRO A 136 -12.47 10.02 -13.52
N GLU A 137 -12.83 11.17 -14.03
CA GLU A 137 -13.26 11.41 -15.42
C GLU A 137 -12.08 11.79 -16.33
N GLN A 138 -10.85 11.84 -15.79
CA GLN A 138 -9.64 12.15 -16.54
C GLN A 138 -9.73 13.43 -17.36
N ARG A 139 -10.21 14.51 -16.77
CA ARG A 139 -10.36 15.81 -17.45
C ARG A 139 -9.04 16.47 -17.77
N TRP A 140 -8.00 16.20 -16.95
CA TRP A 140 -6.67 16.74 -17.14
C TRP A 140 -5.85 15.86 -18.09
N ALA A 141 -5.04 16.50 -18.93
CA ALA A 141 -4.26 15.82 -19.96
C ALA A 141 -3.22 14.85 -19.33
N GLU A 142 -2.62 15.26 -18.23
CA GLU A 142 -1.64 14.50 -17.45
C GLU A 142 -2.22 13.16 -16.91
N HIS A 143 -3.54 13.07 -16.79
CA HIS A 143 -4.24 11.87 -16.32
C HIS A 143 -4.70 10.94 -17.45
N ARG A 144 -4.40 11.29 -18.73
CA ARG A 144 -4.85 10.56 -19.93
C ARG A 144 -3.71 10.13 -20.84
N ALA A 145 -2.48 10.12 -20.36
CA ALA A 145 -1.34 9.67 -21.15
C ALA A 145 -1.51 8.23 -21.62
N ASP A 146 -0.98 7.92 -22.79
CA ASP A 146 -0.99 6.58 -23.34
C ASP A 146 -0.17 5.63 -22.46
N PRO A 147 -0.63 4.38 -22.29
CA PRO A 147 0.08 3.39 -21.49
C PRO A 147 1.34 2.88 -22.21
N PRO A 148 2.32 2.34 -21.45
CA PRO A 148 3.52 1.73 -22.04
C PRO A 148 3.24 0.45 -22.81
N GLU A 149 2.10 -0.19 -22.57
CA GLU A 149 1.70 -1.45 -23.20
C GLU A 149 0.24 -1.38 -23.68
N PRO A 150 -0.09 -1.94 -24.86
CA PRO A 150 -1.40 -1.83 -25.47
C PRO A 150 -2.57 -2.44 -24.66
N HIS A 151 -2.25 -3.37 -23.78
CA HIS A 151 -3.26 -4.04 -22.93
C HIS A 151 -3.58 -3.26 -21.64
N LEU A 152 -2.87 -2.18 -21.38
CA LEU A 152 -3.13 -1.29 -20.26
C LEU A 152 -4.03 -0.12 -20.70
N VAL A 153 -4.65 0.55 -19.74
CA VAL A 153 -5.56 1.65 -20.04
C VAL A 153 -4.86 3.00 -19.94
N PRO A 154 -5.33 4.05 -20.65
CA PRO A 154 -4.85 5.41 -20.46
C PRO A 154 -4.94 5.86 -19.00
N GLY A 155 -3.95 6.63 -18.56
CA GLY A 155 -3.84 7.05 -17.17
C GLY A 155 -2.72 8.07 -16.94
N PRO A 156 -2.35 8.34 -15.67
CA PRO A 156 -1.30 9.30 -15.31
C PRO A 156 0.11 8.70 -15.49
N TRP A 157 0.35 8.08 -16.66
CA TRP A 157 1.61 7.37 -16.96
C TRP A 157 2.82 8.28 -16.96
N GLY A 158 2.67 9.54 -17.41
CA GLY A 158 3.75 10.53 -17.36
C GLY A 158 4.20 10.81 -15.92
N LEU A 159 3.24 10.97 -15.00
CA LEU A 159 3.54 11.20 -13.58
C LEU A 159 4.19 9.96 -12.92
N LEU A 160 3.73 8.75 -13.30
CA LEU A 160 4.36 7.52 -12.83
C LEU A 160 5.79 7.38 -13.37
N ALA A 161 6.02 7.71 -14.64
CA ALA A 161 7.33 7.67 -15.26
C ALA A 161 8.33 8.62 -14.57
N GLU A 162 7.90 9.84 -14.26
CA GLU A 162 8.71 10.82 -13.51
C GLU A 162 9.10 10.32 -12.12
N ALA A 163 8.16 9.69 -11.41
CA ALA A 163 8.46 9.06 -10.12
C ALA A 163 9.43 7.87 -10.29
N ALA A 164 9.23 7.04 -11.33
CA ALA A 164 10.02 5.85 -11.60
C ALA A 164 11.44 6.17 -12.09
N GLU A 165 11.67 7.30 -12.78
CA GLU A 165 13.02 7.77 -13.15
C GLU A 165 13.90 8.01 -11.92
N ARG A 166 13.29 8.41 -10.80
CA ARG A 166 13.96 8.71 -9.53
C ARG A 166 14.04 7.51 -8.58
N ASP A 167 13.02 6.67 -8.58
CA ASP A 167 12.94 5.44 -7.79
C ASP A 167 12.08 4.40 -8.55
N PRO A 168 12.69 3.56 -9.42
CA PRO A 168 11.99 2.75 -10.41
C PRO A 168 10.91 1.81 -9.86
N PHE A 169 11.09 1.34 -8.65
CA PHE A 169 10.18 0.40 -8.03
C PHE A 169 9.56 0.98 -6.75
N ASN A 170 9.33 2.30 -6.74
CA ASN A 170 8.75 2.98 -5.60
C ASN A 170 7.37 2.41 -5.28
N ARG A 171 7.27 1.79 -4.11
CA ARG A 171 6.06 1.14 -3.64
C ARG A 171 4.85 2.08 -3.65
N GLU A 172 5.01 3.31 -3.15
CA GLU A 172 3.89 4.25 -3.05
C GLU A 172 3.42 4.73 -4.41
N ALA A 173 4.33 5.04 -5.34
CA ALA A 173 3.96 5.44 -6.70
C ALA A 173 3.03 4.42 -7.35
N HIS A 174 3.39 3.14 -7.29
CA HIS A 174 2.56 2.07 -7.85
C HIS A 174 1.24 1.87 -7.09
N HIS A 175 1.20 2.07 -5.78
CA HIS A 175 -0.05 2.09 -5.02
C HIS A 175 -0.94 3.28 -5.40
N ARG A 176 -0.38 4.47 -5.68
CA ARG A 176 -1.14 5.63 -6.14
C ARG A 176 -1.73 5.40 -7.53
N MET A 177 -1.00 4.73 -8.41
CA MET A 177 -1.56 4.28 -9.70
C MET A 177 -2.72 3.30 -9.52
N LEU A 178 -2.63 2.33 -8.60
CA LEU A 178 -3.77 1.46 -8.27
C LEU A 178 -4.97 2.27 -7.75
N GLN A 179 -4.76 3.25 -6.86
CA GLN A 179 -5.84 4.08 -6.34
C GLN A 179 -6.52 4.89 -7.46
N PHE A 180 -5.74 5.39 -8.42
CA PHE A 180 -6.29 6.03 -9.62
C PHE A 180 -7.16 5.04 -10.42
N LEU A 181 -6.65 3.85 -10.73
CA LEU A 181 -7.41 2.83 -11.46
C LEU A 181 -8.69 2.41 -10.73
N TYR A 182 -8.64 2.31 -9.40
CA TYR A 182 -9.83 2.06 -8.59
C TYR A 182 -10.84 3.21 -8.63
N ALA A 183 -10.40 4.45 -8.77
CA ALA A 183 -11.26 5.62 -8.81
C ALA A 183 -11.80 5.92 -10.20
N ARG A 184 -11.09 5.49 -11.26
CA ARG A 184 -11.39 5.76 -12.67
C ARG A 184 -12.83 5.36 -13.02
N ARG A 185 -13.54 6.23 -13.74
CA ARG A 185 -14.84 5.95 -14.36
C ARG A 185 -14.63 5.56 -15.82
N GLY A 186 -15.50 4.70 -16.35
CA GLY A 186 -15.50 4.35 -17.75
C GLY A 186 -15.71 5.55 -18.66
N ALA A 187 -15.29 5.44 -19.93
CA ALA A 187 -15.39 6.50 -20.93
C ALA A 187 -16.84 6.97 -21.22
N ASP A 188 -17.83 6.25 -20.73
CA ASP A 188 -19.26 6.49 -21.01
C ASP A 188 -19.85 7.70 -20.26
N GLY A 189 -19.05 8.43 -19.48
CA GLY A 189 -19.36 9.75 -18.92
C GLY A 189 -20.65 9.85 -18.09
N ARG A 190 -21.21 8.74 -17.62
CA ARG A 190 -22.45 8.74 -16.82
C ARG A 190 -22.16 9.33 -15.44
N THR A 191 -22.64 10.55 -15.23
CA THR A 191 -22.65 11.21 -13.93
C THR A 191 -23.71 10.54 -13.03
N GLY A 192 -23.26 9.62 -12.17
CA GLY A 192 -24.17 8.90 -11.26
C GLY A 192 -23.41 8.07 -10.24
N ALA A 193 -24.13 7.32 -9.42
CA ALA A 193 -23.53 6.28 -8.59
C ALA A 193 -22.88 5.24 -9.50
N ARG A 194 -21.69 4.77 -9.12
CA ARG A 194 -20.91 3.76 -9.86
C ARG A 194 -21.74 2.50 -10.02
N GLY A 195 -21.91 2.05 -11.26
CA GLY A 195 -22.60 0.79 -11.54
C GLY A 195 -21.71 -0.44 -11.30
N PRO A 196 -22.29 -1.64 -11.12
CA PRO A 196 -21.54 -2.87 -10.91
C PRO A 196 -20.58 -3.19 -12.07
N ASP A 197 -20.90 -2.82 -13.30
CA ASP A 197 -20.04 -3.04 -14.47
C ASP A 197 -18.81 -2.11 -14.46
N GLU A 198 -18.96 -0.86 -14.02
CA GLU A 198 -17.85 0.08 -13.86
C GLU A 198 -16.87 -0.39 -12.77
N ASP A 199 -17.39 -0.95 -11.67
CA ASP A 199 -16.58 -1.53 -10.62
C ASP A 199 -15.82 -2.77 -11.11
N ALA A 200 -16.46 -3.63 -11.88
CA ALA A 200 -15.82 -4.82 -12.47
C ALA A 200 -14.70 -4.43 -13.45
N ASN A 201 -14.94 -3.44 -14.33
CA ASN A 201 -13.98 -2.95 -15.30
C ASN A 201 -12.76 -2.32 -14.60
N SER A 202 -12.97 -1.45 -13.62
CA SER A 202 -11.88 -0.80 -12.90
C SER A 202 -11.00 -1.80 -12.11
N LEU A 203 -11.60 -2.87 -11.58
CA LEU A 203 -10.86 -3.95 -10.92
C LEU A 203 -10.10 -4.83 -11.92
N THR A 204 -10.62 -4.98 -13.15
CA THR A 204 -9.94 -5.70 -14.23
C THR A 204 -8.72 -4.93 -14.71
N ASP A 205 -8.86 -3.61 -14.94
CA ASP A 205 -7.77 -2.70 -15.30
C ASP A 205 -6.68 -2.71 -14.23
N ALA A 206 -7.08 -2.58 -12.96
CA ALA A 206 -6.16 -2.63 -11.83
C ALA A 206 -5.43 -3.97 -11.70
N ALA A 207 -6.10 -5.10 -12.01
CA ALA A 207 -5.48 -6.42 -12.00
C ALA A 207 -4.49 -6.60 -13.17
N GLY A 208 -4.80 -6.06 -14.34
CA GLY A 208 -3.88 -6.01 -15.48
C GLY A 208 -2.61 -5.25 -15.13
N TYR A 209 -2.77 -4.04 -14.61
CA TYR A 209 -1.68 -3.20 -14.14
C TYR A 209 -0.83 -3.88 -13.05
N ALA A 210 -1.47 -4.45 -12.02
CA ALA A 210 -0.77 -5.08 -10.91
C ALA A 210 0.13 -6.25 -11.37
N ARG A 211 -0.37 -7.08 -12.29
CA ARG A 211 0.42 -8.18 -12.88
C ARG A 211 1.56 -7.66 -13.73
N TRP A 212 1.31 -6.64 -14.56
CA TRP A 212 2.35 -6.00 -15.37
C TRP A 212 3.46 -5.42 -14.50
N ALA A 213 3.12 -4.64 -13.47
CA ALA A 213 4.10 -4.04 -12.58
C ALA A 213 4.89 -5.08 -11.77
N ALA A 214 4.23 -6.15 -11.31
CA ALA A 214 4.90 -7.26 -10.62
C ALA A 214 5.87 -8.02 -11.53
N ALA A 215 5.53 -8.19 -12.82
CA ALA A 215 6.39 -8.87 -13.79
C ALA A 215 7.67 -8.08 -14.14
N GLN A 216 7.65 -6.75 -14.02
CA GLN A 216 8.81 -5.88 -14.23
C GLN A 216 9.71 -5.77 -13.00
N ALA A 217 9.21 -6.16 -11.82
CA ALA A 217 9.87 -5.90 -10.56
C ALA A 217 10.98 -6.92 -10.25
N PRO A 218 12.12 -6.48 -9.72
CA PRO A 218 13.16 -7.38 -9.27
C PRO A 218 12.74 -8.15 -8.01
N PRO A 219 13.38 -9.30 -7.72
CA PRO A 219 13.18 -10.01 -6.45
C PRO A 219 13.37 -9.07 -5.24
N GLY A 220 12.50 -9.21 -4.25
CA GLY A 220 12.46 -8.35 -3.06
C GLY A 220 11.67 -7.05 -3.22
N SER A 221 11.19 -6.72 -4.42
CA SER A 221 10.33 -5.55 -4.62
C SER A 221 8.92 -5.77 -4.08
N ALA A 222 8.39 -4.78 -3.35
CA ALA A 222 7.02 -4.80 -2.84
C ALA A 222 5.94 -4.82 -3.94
N LEU A 223 6.32 -4.57 -5.20
CA LEU A 223 5.38 -4.61 -6.33
C LEU A 223 4.82 -6.01 -6.59
N HIS A 224 5.53 -7.06 -6.17
CA HIS A 224 5.00 -8.43 -6.21
C HIS A 224 3.76 -8.65 -5.33
N LEU A 225 3.43 -7.70 -4.45
CA LEU A 225 2.22 -7.73 -3.62
C LEU A 225 1.02 -7.05 -4.26
N LEU A 226 1.20 -6.27 -5.33
CA LEU A 226 0.10 -5.52 -5.95
C LEU A 226 -1.09 -6.41 -6.36
N PRO A 227 -0.90 -7.62 -6.90
CA PRO A 227 -2.03 -8.52 -7.18
C PRO A 227 -2.85 -8.86 -5.92
N LEU A 228 -2.18 -9.04 -4.76
CA LEU A 228 -2.87 -9.29 -3.49
C LEU A 228 -3.67 -8.08 -3.01
N HIS A 229 -3.16 -6.86 -3.21
CA HIS A 229 -3.91 -5.63 -2.91
C HIS A 229 -5.16 -5.51 -3.78
N VAL A 230 -5.09 -5.84 -5.06
CA VAL A 230 -6.26 -5.86 -5.95
C VAL A 230 -7.27 -6.93 -5.51
N ARG A 231 -6.81 -8.10 -5.07
CA ARG A 231 -7.67 -9.17 -4.55
C ARG A 231 -8.40 -8.74 -3.28
N VAL A 232 -7.71 -8.04 -2.36
CA VAL A 232 -8.34 -7.45 -1.17
C VAL A 232 -9.40 -6.43 -1.55
N GLU A 233 -9.09 -5.54 -2.50
CA GLU A 233 -10.04 -4.52 -2.97
C GLU A 233 -11.27 -5.15 -3.63
N ARG A 234 -11.09 -6.20 -4.44
CA ARG A 234 -12.19 -6.97 -5.02
C ARG A 234 -13.08 -7.59 -3.92
N HIS A 235 -12.47 -8.18 -2.90
CA HIS A 235 -13.20 -8.72 -1.74
C HIS A 235 -13.97 -7.63 -0.98
N ARG A 236 -13.37 -6.46 -0.78
CA ARG A 236 -13.99 -5.30 -0.13
C ARG A 236 -15.22 -4.78 -0.86
N ARG A 237 -15.20 -4.79 -2.20
CA ARG A 237 -16.31 -4.32 -3.04
C ARG A 237 -17.40 -5.37 -3.26
N ALA A 238 -17.13 -6.63 -2.97
CA ALA A 238 -18.10 -7.69 -3.17
C ALA A 238 -19.32 -7.49 -2.25
N HIS A 239 -20.54 -7.55 -2.81
CA HIS A 239 -21.79 -7.42 -2.06
C HIS A 239 -21.98 -8.53 -1.03
N ARG A 240 -21.41 -9.71 -1.30
CA ARG A 240 -21.38 -10.86 -0.38
C ARG A 240 -19.96 -11.40 -0.33
N PRO A 241 -19.22 -11.13 0.75
CA PRO A 241 -17.87 -11.63 0.89
C PRO A 241 -17.88 -13.16 0.88
N ASP A 242 -17.35 -13.74 -0.19
CA ASP A 242 -17.16 -15.18 -0.29
C ASP A 242 -15.75 -15.52 0.19
N HIS A 243 -15.67 -16.33 1.25
CA HIS A 243 -14.39 -16.76 1.80
C HIS A 243 -13.67 -17.77 0.88
N THR A 244 -14.38 -18.43 -0.04
CA THR A 244 -13.78 -19.34 -1.04
C THR A 244 -12.92 -18.58 -2.05
N HIS A 245 -13.14 -17.28 -2.22
CA HIS A 245 -12.35 -16.39 -3.06
C HIS A 245 -10.83 -16.48 -2.82
N TRP A 246 -10.42 -16.81 -1.58
CA TRP A 246 -9.02 -16.93 -1.18
C TRP A 246 -8.46 -18.37 -1.34
N ALA A 247 -9.33 -19.36 -1.54
CA ALA A 247 -8.95 -20.77 -1.67
C ALA A 247 -8.85 -21.25 -3.14
N THR A 248 -9.02 -20.34 -4.12
CA THR A 248 -8.86 -20.64 -5.54
C THR A 248 -7.38 -20.87 -5.88
N ASP A 249 -7.09 -21.69 -6.90
CA ASP A 249 -5.72 -21.94 -7.35
C ASP A 249 -4.98 -20.62 -7.65
N ALA A 250 -5.63 -19.70 -8.36
CA ALA A 250 -5.06 -18.37 -8.64
C ALA A 250 -4.72 -17.55 -7.38
N ALA A 251 -5.53 -17.67 -6.30
CA ALA A 251 -5.23 -16.99 -5.06
C ALA A 251 -4.04 -17.62 -4.32
N VAL A 252 -3.95 -18.95 -4.36
CA VAL A 252 -2.82 -19.71 -3.80
C VAL A 252 -1.53 -19.34 -4.55
N ASP A 253 -1.56 -19.33 -5.89
CA ASP A 253 -0.41 -19.01 -6.73
C ASP A 253 0.06 -17.55 -6.52
N GLU A 254 -0.86 -16.59 -6.45
CA GLU A 254 -0.54 -15.18 -6.15
C GLU A 254 0.09 -15.03 -4.75
N ALA A 255 -0.46 -15.69 -3.73
CA ALA A 255 0.08 -15.61 -2.38
C ALA A 255 1.47 -16.26 -2.25
N ARG A 256 1.67 -17.44 -2.88
CA ARG A 256 2.98 -18.11 -2.94
C ARG A 256 3.98 -17.31 -3.76
N GLY A 257 3.56 -16.79 -4.92
CA GLY A 257 4.40 -15.95 -5.77
C GLY A 257 4.91 -14.71 -5.01
N ALA A 258 4.04 -14.02 -4.26
CA ALA A 258 4.42 -12.90 -3.44
C ALA A 258 5.34 -13.30 -2.27
N LEU A 259 5.12 -14.45 -1.65
CA LEU A 259 6.01 -14.98 -0.61
C LEU A 259 7.43 -15.17 -1.16
N HIS A 260 7.57 -15.88 -2.30
CA HIS A 260 8.87 -16.17 -2.89
C HIS A 260 9.52 -14.92 -3.47
N ALA A 261 8.82 -14.18 -4.32
CA ALA A 261 9.43 -13.07 -5.04
C ALA A 261 9.73 -11.85 -4.13
N TRP A 262 8.93 -11.64 -3.09
CA TRP A 262 9.13 -10.51 -2.20
C TRP A 262 9.68 -10.91 -0.82
N PHE A 263 8.92 -11.69 -0.04
CA PHE A 263 9.22 -11.91 1.37
C PHE A 263 10.57 -12.61 1.60
N GLU A 264 10.93 -13.56 0.76
CA GLU A 264 12.19 -14.29 0.88
C GLU A 264 13.42 -13.49 0.43
N HIS A 265 13.22 -12.46 -0.41
CA HIS A 265 14.31 -11.64 -0.94
C HIS A 265 14.41 -10.25 -0.31
N ALA A 266 13.29 -9.69 0.18
CA ALA A 266 13.30 -8.37 0.80
C ALA A 266 14.02 -8.40 2.16
N PRO A 267 14.96 -7.49 2.43
CA PRO A 267 15.55 -7.34 3.75
C PRO A 267 14.46 -7.04 4.80
N PRO A 268 14.57 -7.59 6.03
CA PRO A 268 13.55 -7.36 7.07
C PRO A 268 13.18 -5.89 7.29
N GLY A 269 14.17 -4.99 7.28
CA GLY A 269 13.96 -3.54 7.45
C GLY A 269 13.16 -2.88 6.33
N ARG A 270 13.14 -3.47 5.12
CA ARG A 270 12.39 -2.95 3.96
C ARG A 270 10.97 -3.52 3.84
N ARG A 271 10.58 -4.46 4.69
CA ARG A 271 9.24 -5.05 4.69
C ARG A 271 8.26 -4.12 5.41
N ALA A 272 7.43 -3.41 4.64
CA ALA A 272 6.44 -2.52 5.24
C ALA A 272 5.34 -3.31 5.99
N GLN A 273 4.91 -2.81 7.15
CA GLN A 273 3.91 -3.48 7.98
C GLN A 273 2.57 -3.74 7.24
N PRO A 274 2.03 -2.79 6.45
CA PRO A 274 0.83 -3.06 5.66
C PRO A 274 1.01 -4.24 4.69
N ASP A 275 2.18 -4.35 4.05
CA ASP A 275 2.47 -5.41 3.08
C ASP A 275 2.59 -6.78 3.74
N LEU A 276 3.26 -6.86 4.89
CA LEU A 276 3.30 -8.09 5.69
C LEU A 276 1.89 -8.55 6.08
N ASN A 277 1.02 -7.61 6.49
CA ASN A 277 -0.37 -7.93 6.84
C ASN A 277 -1.18 -8.43 5.63
N HIS A 278 -0.98 -7.85 4.43
CA HIS A 278 -1.65 -8.34 3.22
C HIS A 278 -1.18 -9.74 2.84
N LEU A 279 0.14 -10.01 2.92
CA LEU A 279 0.69 -11.33 2.63
C LEU A 279 0.22 -12.39 3.64
N ALA A 280 0.30 -12.10 4.95
CA ALA A 280 -0.17 -13.01 5.99
C ALA A 280 -1.66 -13.36 5.81
N HIS A 281 -2.49 -12.35 5.51
CA HIS A 281 -3.91 -12.52 5.24
C HIS A 281 -4.17 -13.41 4.01
N ALA A 282 -3.43 -13.17 2.92
CA ALA A 282 -3.57 -13.95 1.69
C ALA A 282 -3.16 -15.41 1.90
N LEU A 283 -2.02 -15.66 2.54
CA LEU A 283 -1.53 -17.00 2.87
C LEU A 283 -2.48 -17.75 3.83
N TRP A 284 -2.99 -17.07 4.85
CA TRP A 284 -3.99 -17.65 5.77
C TRP A 284 -5.27 -18.01 5.01
N GLY A 285 -5.80 -17.13 4.18
CA GLY A 285 -6.97 -17.36 3.34
C GLY A 285 -6.77 -18.50 2.34
N ALA A 286 -5.58 -18.62 1.78
CA ALA A 286 -5.15 -19.70 0.88
C ALA A 286 -4.80 -21.02 1.61
N ARG A 287 -5.01 -21.09 2.92
CA ARG A 287 -4.68 -22.25 3.78
C ARG A 287 -3.20 -22.65 3.77
N GLN A 288 -2.31 -21.70 3.50
CA GLN A 288 -0.85 -21.87 3.54
C GLN A 288 -0.34 -21.55 4.96
N PHE A 289 -0.78 -22.31 5.97
CA PHE A 289 -0.66 -21.93 7.38
C PHE A 289 0.79 -21.83 7.87
N ALA A 290 1.67 -22.76 7.48
CA ALA A 290 3.08 -22.73 7.84
C ALA A 290 3.81 -21.50 7.24
N CYS A 291 3.48 -21.14 6.00
CA CYS A 291 4.00 -19.94 5.35
C CYS A 291 3.45 -18.67 5.98
N ALA A 292 2.15 -18.66 6.34
CA ALA A 292 1.53 -17.54 7.02
C ALA A 292 2.15 -17.30 8.41
N ASP A 293 2.45 -18.36 9.17
CA ASP A 293 3.07 -18.25 10.50
C ASP A 293 4.43 -17.55 10.44
N ARG A 294 5.28 -17.89 9.47
CA ARG A 294 6.56 -17.19 9.21
C ARG A 294 6.35 -15.67 8.98
N VAL A 295 5.30 -15.30 8.26
CA VAL A 295 4.98 -13.88 8.01
C VAL A 295 4.41 -13.21 9.26
N PHE A 296 3.58 -13.90 10.05
CA PHE A 296 3.11 -13.40 11.35
C PHE A 296 4.26 -13.18 12.35
N GLU A 297 5.26 -14.02 12.36
CA GLU A 297 6.50 -13.80 13.15
C GLU A 297 7.21 -12.52 12.71
N ALA A 298 7.31 -12.26 11.39
CA ALA A 298 7.93 -11.04 10.87
C ALA A 298 7.10 -9.78 11.16
N ILE A 299 5.77 -9.86 11.28
CA ILE A 299 4.91 -8.76 11.71
C ILE A 299 5.21 -8.36 13.16
N GLY A 300 5.48 -9.33 14.03
CA GLY A 300 5.75 -9.08 15.45
C GLY A 300 4.54 -8.48 16.17
N PRO A 301 4.74 -7.45 17.02
CA PRO A 301 3.67 -6.84 17.81
C PRO A 301 2.83 -5.81 17.02
N TYR A 302 3.16 -5.54 15.76
CA TYR A 302 2.51 -4.51 14.97
C TYR A 302 1.52 -5.11 13.99
N PHE A 303 0.28 -4.62 13.96
CA PHE A 303 -0.68 -5.00 12.94
C PHE A 303 -1.19 -3.77 12.17
N SER A 304 -1.76 -4.00 10.98
CA SER A 304 -2.44 -2.96 10.21
C SER A 304 -3.92 -3.33 10.08
N PRO A 305 -4.88 -2.42 10.35
CA PRO A 305 -6.30 -2.74 10.24
C PRO A 305 -6.72 -3.35 8.91
N PRO A 306 -6.34 -2.79 7.73
CA PRO A 306 -6.44 -3.53 6.48
C PRO A 306 -5.35 -4.61 6.40
N PRO A 307 -5.68 -5.79 5.86
CA PRO A 307 -6.96 -6.24 5.28
C PRO A 307 -7.94 -6.86 6.29
N TRP A 308 -7.60 -6.99 7.55
CA TRP A 308 -8.35 -7.73 8.59
C TRP A 308 -9.74 -7.14 8.84
N MET A 309 -9.88 -5.81 8.73
CA MET A 309 -11.17 -5.14 8.90
C MET A 309 -12.24 -5.60 7.88
N TYR A 310 -11.84 -6.11 6.73
CA TYR A 310 -12.76 -6.62 5.71
C TYR A 310 -13.20 -8.07 5.95
N ARG A 311 -12.63 -8.71 6.97
CA ARG A 311 -12.99 -10.03 7.47
C ARG A 311 -13.69 -10.00 8.83
N ALA A 312 -13.70 -8.84 9.47
CA ALA A 312 -14.36 -8.63 10.74
C ALA A 312 -15.89 -8.73 10.57
N ARG A 313 -16.55 -9.44 11.48
CA ARG A 313 -18.01 -9.46 11.60
C ARG A 313 -18.49 -8.16 12.25
N ASP A 314 -19.80 -7.92 12.19
CA ASP A 314 -20.39 -6.77 12.85
C ASP A 314 -20.01 -6.73 14.35
N GLY A 315 -19.40 -5.60 14.76
CA GLY A 315 -18.91 -5.41 16.13
C GLY A 315 -17.56 -6.07 16.47
N GLU A 316 -16.97 -6.86 15.56
CA GLU A 316 -15.65 -7.46 15.76
C GLU A 316 -14.53 -6.48 15.41
N ARG A 317 -13.50 -6.40 16.25
CA ARG A 317 -12.35 -5.52 15.96
C ARG A 317 -11.37 -6.21 15.02
N PRO A 318 -10.76 -5.48 14.07
CA PRO A 318 -9.76 -6.04 13.15
C PRO A 318 -8.59 -6.77 13.85
N VAL A 319 -8.19 -6.29 15.03
CA VAL A 319 -7.11 -6.93 15.81
C VAL A 319 -7.50 -8.31 16.35
N ASP A 320 -8.77 -8.54 16.62
CA ASP A 320 -9.24 -9.85 17.10
C ASP A 320 -9.25 -10.88 15.95
N VAL A 321 -9.60 -10.44 14.72
CA VAL A 321 -9.47 -11.25 13.51
C VAL A 321 -8.01 -11.62 13.24
N PHE A 322 -7.12 -10.62 13.31
CA PHE A 322 -5.68 -10.81 13.15
C PHE A 322 -5.13 -11.83 14.17
N THR A 323 -5.47 -11.67 15.44
CA THR A 323 -4.98 -12.54 16.52
C THR A 323 -5.47 -13.97 16.32
N ARG A 324 -6.76 -14.16 16.00
CA ARG A 324 -7.32 -15.49 15.71
C ARG A 324 -6.63 -16.16 14.52
N ALA A 325 -6.36 -15.41 13.43
CA ALA A 325 -5.67 -15.93 12.26
C ALA A 325 -4.23 -16.35 12.59
N ARG A 326 -3.50 -15.52 13.34
CA ARG A 326 -2.14 -15.80 13.80
C ARG A 326 -2.08 -17.05 14.68
N ASP A 327 -2.96 -17.12 15.68
CA ASP A 327 -2.96 -18.23 16.65
C ASP A 327 -3.38 -19.55 15.96
N HIS A 328 -4.29 -19.50 14.98
CA HIS A 328 -4.65 -20.64 14.15
C HIS A 328 -3.46 -21.14 13.31
N CYS A 329 -2.73 -20.25 12.66
CA CYS A 329 -1.54 -20.64 11.87
C CYS A 329 -0.46 -21.26 12.75
N ARG A 330 -0.21 -20.68 13.93
CA ARG A 330 0.78 -21.18 14.88
C ARG A 330 0.42 -22.58 15.40
N ALA A 331 -0.85 -22.83 15.73
CA ALA A 331 -1.30 -24.14 16.16
C ALA A 331 -1.05 -25.21 15.08
N LEU A 332 -1.45 -24.94 13.84
CA LEU A 332 -1.29 -25.88 12.73
C LEU A 332 0.17 -26.04 12.26
N ALA A 333 1.00 -25.02 12.38
CA ALA A 333 2.42 -25.11 12.09
C ALA A 333 3.16 -25.97 13.15
N GLY A 334 2.72 -25.90 14.43
CA GLY A 334 3.26 -26.73 15.53
C GLY A 334 2.98 -28.22 15.37
N ASP A 335 1.80 -28.58 14.86
CA ASP A 335 1.39 -29.98 14.66
C ASP A 335 2.17 -30.65 13.50
N THR A 336 2.73 -29.88 12.57
CA THR A 336 3.57 -30.39 11.47
C THR A 336 5.07 -30.50 11.84
N ALA A 337 5.45 -30.17 13.07
CA ALA A 337 6.84 -29.99 13.53
C ALA A 337 7.56 -31.29 13.86
N THR A 338 7.80 -32.16 12.84
CA THR A 338 9.01 -32.99 12.78
C THR A 338 10.10 -32.36 11.86
N GLY A 339 9.85 -31.17 11.28
CA GLY A 339 10.77 -30.39 10.47
C GLY A 339 10.74 -28.91 10.85
N THR A 340 11.83 -28.14 10.52
CA THR A 340 11.84 -26.69 10.71
C THR A 340 10.68 -26.05 9.91
N PRO A 341 10.01 -25.00 10.44
CA PRO A 341 8.88 -24.30 9.75
C PRO A 341 9.25 -23.82 8.33
N ALA A 342 10.52 -23.45 8.11
CA ALA A 342 11.05 -23.11 6.80
C ALA A 342 11.02 -24.30 5.81
N LYS A 343 11.31 -25.50 6.28
CA LYS A 343 11.29 -26.71 5.45
C LYS A 343 9.86 -27.15 5.11
N ALA A 344 8.93 -27.08 6.07
CA ALA A 344 7.51 -27.38 5.84
C ALA A 344 6.88 -26.40 4.82
N CYS A 345 7.28 -25.12 4.84
CA CYS A 345 6.85 -24.16 3.84
C CYS A 345 7.49 -24.45 2.47
N ALA A 346 8.78 -24.78 2.42
CA ALA A 346 9.48 -25.13 1.18
C ALA A 346 8.90 -26.42 0.56
N ASP A 347 8.63 -27.44 1.36
CA ASP A 347 8.06 -28.71 0.92
C ASP A 347 6.63 -28.51 0.39
N ALA A 348 5.80 -27.70 1.06
CA ALA A 348 4.46 -27.35 0.61
C ALA A 348 4.44 -26.53 -0.70
N CYS A 349 5.54 -25.82 -1.00
CA CYS A 349 5.70 -25.06 -2.23
C CYS A 349 6.33 -25.90 -3.37
N ALA A 350 7.03 -26.99 -3.05
CA ALA A 350 7.74 -27.82 -4.01
C ALA A 350 6.88 -28.90 -4.65
N GLU A 351 5.68 -29.22 -4.15
CA GLU A 351 4.79 -30.20 -4.76
C GLU A 351 4.20 -29.68 -6.08
N PRO A 352 4.66 -30.19 -7.26
CA PRO A 352 3.98 -29.92 -8.52
C PRO A 352 2.62 -30.63 -8.46
N ARG A 353 1.53 -29.90 -8.65
CA ARG A 353 0.22 -30.51 -8.92
C ARG A 353 0.31 -31.30 -10.22
N THR A 354 0.53 -32.58 -10.12
CA THR A 354 0.38 -33.49 -11.25
C THR A 354 -1.05 -33.40 -11.78
N ARG A 355 -1.20 -32.79 -12.94
CA ARG A 355 -2.43 -32.90 -13.75
C ARG A 355 -2.58 -34.36 -14.18
N THR A 356 -3.22 -35.18 -13.36
CA THR A 356 -3.79 -36.43 -13.80
C THR A 356 -5.11 -36.15 -14.51
N GLY A 357 -5.03 -35.90 -15.77
CA GLY A 357 -6.17 -35.77 -16.67
C GLY A 357 -5.98 -36.66 -17.87
N THR A 358 -5.97 -37.95 -17.67
CA THR A 358 -6.28 -38.93 -18.73
C THR A 358 -7.80 -39.04 -18.81
N ARG A 359 -8.35 -38.62 -19.94
CA ARG A 359 -9.65 -39.08 -20.40
C ARG A 359 -9.43 -40.06 -21.54
N PRO A 360 -10.13 -41.19 -21.56
CA PRO A 360 -10.19 -42.06 -22.72
C PRO A 360 -10.98 -41.42 -23.87
#